data_ae2ddde58560bc374eda4dc48cd34e81
#
_entry.id   ae2ddde58560bc374eda4dc48cd34e81
#
_cell.length_a   1.000
_cell.length_b   1.000
_cell.length_c   1.000
_cell.angle_alpha   90.00
_cell.angle_beta   90.00
_cell.angle_gamma   90.00
#
_symmetry.space_group_name_H-M   'P 1'
#
loop_
_entity.id
_entity.type
_entity.pdbx_description
1 polymer ?
#
loop_
_entity_poly.entity_id
_entity_poly.type
_entity_poly.pdbx_seq_one_letter_code
_entity_poly.pdbx_strand_id
1 'polypeptide(L)'
;MNMNDINLLIIPAARKGEIEVLNELIHRNADLNFQDEKGYTPLIIACYNNQPEAAKLLIEHGANIDAADFGGNTALMGSAFKGYIGIAELLIKHGADLDLKHGNGGTALMFAAMFGRNDVLQLLLASGADANLMDNRGQHALDFAAMQGNEKGIELLEAHLAKISG
;
A
#
# COMPACT_ATOMS: atom_id res chain seq x y z
N MET A 1 17.25 21.98 17.46
CA MET A 1 16.93 20.64 16.91
C MET A 1 17.52 20.55 15.52
N ASN A 2 18.40 19.59 15.29
CA ASN A 2 19.02 19.41 13.97
C ASN A 2 18.08 18.64 13.01
N MET A 3 18.47 18.56 11.74
CA MET A 3 17.65 17.91 10.71
C MET A 3 17.41 16.41 11.01
N ASN A 4 18.38 15.73 11.58
CA ASN A 4 18.21 14.32 11.95
C ASN A 4 17.14 14.14 13.02
N ASP A 5 17.14 15.02 14.02
CA ASP A 5 16.14 14.99 15.09
C ASP A 5 14.74 15.24 14.55
N ILE A 6 14.61 16.19 13.61
CA ILE A 6 13.33 16.52 12.96
C ILE A 6 12.81 15.31 12.19
N ASN A 7 13.68 14.66 11.43
CA ASN A 7 13.29 13.47 10.63
C ASN A 7 12.87 12.30 11.53
N LEU A 8 13.49 12.12 12.69
CA LEU A 8 13.11 11.07 13.63
C LEU A 8 11.69 11.26 14.20
N LEU A 9 11.19 12.49 14.25
CA LEU A 9 9.85 12.78 14.79
C LEU A 9 8.72 12.47 13.82
N ILE A 10 9.02 12.38 12.51
CA ILE A 10 7.97 12.26 11.50
C ILE A 10 7.27 10.88 11.52
N ILE A 11 8.01 9.82 11.84
CA ILE A 11 7.43 8.45 11.90
C ILE A 11 6.39 8.34 13.03
N PRO A 12 6.67 8.72 14.29
CA PRO A 12 5.65 8.69 15.34
C PRO A 12 4.45 9.58 15.04
N ALA A 13 4.66 10.76 14.47
CA ALA A 13 3.57 11.67 14.10
C ALA A 13 2.67 11.06 13.01
N ALA A 14 3.27 10.40 12.01
CA ALA A 14 2.53 9.72 10.96
C ALA A 14 1.73 8.53 11.52
N ARG A 15 2.32 7.76 12.42
CA ARG A 15 1.67 6.61 13.04
C ARG A 15 0.41 6.99 13.80
N LYS A 16 0.45 8.11 14.50
CA LYS A 16 -0.67 8.60 15.31
C LYS A 16 -1.64 9.48 14.53
N GLY A 17 -1.27 9.88 13.31
CA GLY A 17 -2.07 10.81 12.51
C GLY A 17 -2.10 12.22 13.09
N GLU A 18 -1.02 12.66 13.70
CA GLU A 18 -0.90 13.98 14.35
C GLU A 18 -0.69 15.07 13.28
N ILE A 19 -1.80 15.56 12.71
CA ILE A 19 -1.79 16.46 11.54
C ILE A 19 -1.05 17.77 11.85
N GLU A 20 -1.27 18.36 13.01
CA GLU A 20 -0.61 19.62 13.39
C GLU A 20 0.91 19.45 13.50
N VAL A 21 1.34 18.33 14.10
CA VAL A 21 2.76 18.00 14.20
C VAL A 21 3.37 17.75 12.83
N LEU A 22 2.67 17.01 11.97
CA LEU A 22 3.12 16.77 10.59
C LEU A 22 3.26 18.07 9.81
N ASN A 23 2.30 18.97 9.92
CA ASN A 23 2.36 20.29 9.28
C ASN A 23 3.59 21.09 9.75
N GLU A 24 3.88 21.09 11.04
CA GLU A 24 5.05 21.77 11.58
C GLU A 24 6.36 21.15 11.07
N LEU A 25 6.43 19.80 11.03
CA LEU A 25 7.60 19.11 10.51
C LEU A 25 7.82 19.38 9.02
N ILE A 26 6.75 19.40 8.24
CA ILE A 26 6.79 19.77 6.81
C ILE A 26 7.30 21.20 6.65
N HIS A 27 6.81 22.12 7.48
CA HIS A 27 7.23 23.54 7.46
C HIS A 27 8.72 23.70 7.76
N ARG A 28 9.27 22.78 8.56
CA ARG A 28 10.69 22.75 8.90
C ARG A 28 11.52 21.94 7.92
N ASN A 29 10.95 21.57 6.78
CA ASN A 29 11.61 20.80 5.71
C ASN A 29 12.07 19.40 6.17
N ALA A 30 11.30 18.72 7.01
CA ALA A 30 11.55 17.33 7.33
C ALA A 30 11.55 16.48 6.05
N ASP A 31 12.41 15.46 6.01
CA ASP A 31 12.45 14.53 4.90
C ASP A 31 11.21 13.62 4.95
N LEU A 32 10.27 13.83 4.01
CA LEU A 32 9.03 13.06 3.93
C LEU A 32 9.27 11.61 3.47
N ASN A 33 10.47 11.31 2.96
CA ASN A 33 10.87 9.98 2.54
C ASN A 33 11.88 9.34 3.49
N PHE A 34 12.04 9.92 4.68
CA PHE A 34 12.89 9.35 5.72
C PHE A 34 12.50 7.90 6.00
N GLN A 35 13.48 7.02 6.09
CA GLN A 35 13.26 5.61 6.39
C GLN A 35 13.84 5.25 7.75
N ASP A 36 13.06 4.55 8.55
CA ASP A 36 13.52 4.02 9.83
C ASP A 36 14.40 2.77 9.65
N GLU A 37 14.72 2.08 10.73
CA GLU A 37 15.58 0.89 10.74
C GLU A 37 15.06 -0.26 9.88
N LYS A 38 13.74 -0.30 9.61
CA LYS A 38 13.08 -1.30 8.77
C LYS A 38 12.79 -0.80 7.36
N GLY A 39 13.16 0.43 7.07
CA GLY A 39 12.87 1.08 5.80
C GLY A 39 11.47 1.69 5.72
N TYR A 40 10.74 1.75 6.82
CA TYR A 40 9.40 2.34 6.81
C TYR A 40 9.48 3.85 6.61
N THR A 41 8.75 4.35 5.61
CA THR A 41 8.57 5.78 5.40
C THR A 41 7.38 6.29 6.21
N PRO A 42 7.27 7.62 6.41
CA PRO A 42 6.08 8.19 7.03
C PRO A 42 4.77 7.78 6.35
N LEU A 43 4.76 7.73 5.03
CA LEU A 43 3.57 7.32 4.27
C LEU A 43 3.20 5.86 4.52
N ILE A 44 4.17 4.95 4.48
CA ILE A 44 3.94 3.52 4.78
C ILE A 44 3.33 3.40 6.18
N ILE A 45 3.89 4.10 7.16
CA ILE A 45 3.42 4.04 8.55
C ILE A 45 2.00 4.62 8.69
N ALA A 46 1.72 5.76 8.07
CA ALA A 46 0.38 6.37 8.11
C ALA A 46 -0.67 5.43 7.49
N CYS A 47 -0.36 4.83 6.36
CA CYS A 47 -1.27 3.91 5.67
C CYS A 47 -1.49 2.62 6.47
N TYR A 48 -0.44 2.04 7.01
CA TYR A 48 -0.52 0.80 7.79
C TYR A 48 -1.30 0.98 9.10
N ASN A 49 -1.34 2.19 9.62
CA ASN A 49 -2.07 2.54 10.84
C ASN A 49 -3.42 3.22 10.57
N ASN A 50 -3.90 3.14 9.35
CA ASN A 50 -5.20 3.67 8.92
C ASN A 50 -5.38 5.16 9.26
N GLN A 51 -4.40 5.97 8.88
CA GLN A 51 -4.38 7.42 9.08
C GLN A 51 -4.54 8.13 7.73
N PRO A 52 -5.77 8.18 7.15
CA PRO A 52 -5.96 8.70 5.80
C PRO A 52 -5.63 10.18 5.64
N GLU A 53 -5.91 11.00 6.64
CA GLU A 53 -5.60 12.45 6.59
C GLU A 53 -4.09 12.70 6.60
N ALA A 54 -3.35 11.95 7.43
CA ALA A 54 -1.89 12.01 7.46
C ALA A 54 -1.30 11.52 6.14
N ALA A 55 -1.81 10.41 5.61
CA ALA A 55 -1.37 9.89 4.31
C ALA A 55 -1.59 10.91 3.19
N LYS A 56 -2.77 11.52 3.13
CA LYS A 56 -3.09 12.55 2.14
C LYS A 56 -2.16 13.74 2.25
N LEU A 57 -1.93 14.23 3.46
CA LEU A 57 -1.04 15.35 3.72
C LEU A 57 0.38 15.07 3.21
N LEU A 58 0.91 13.89 3.51
CA LEU A 58 2.24 13.48 3.07
C LEU A 58 2.32 13.40 1.54
N ILE A 59 1.34 12.81 0.89
CA ILE A 59 1.28 12.69 -0.58
C ILE A 59 1.22 14.07 -1.23
N GLU A 60 0.37 14.95 -0.73
CA GLU A 60 0.20 16.31 -1.29
C GLU A 60 1.47 17.16 -1.15
N HIS A 61 2.34 16.84 -0.20
CA HIS A 61 3.61 17.55 -0.01
C HIS A 61 4.82 16.82 -0.63
N GLY A 62 4.59 15.82 -1.47
CA GLY A 62 5.62 15.21 -2.29
C GLY A 62 6.24 13.93 -1.75
N ALA A 63 5.62 13.27 -0.76
CA ALA A 63 6.07 11.94 -0.35
C ALA A 63 6.02 10.97 -1.54
N ASN A 64 7.04 10.10 -1.66
CA ASN A 64 7.07 9.08 -2.70
C ASN A 64 6.01 8.01 -2.40
N ILE A 65 4.94 7.99 -3.19
CA ILE A 65 3.80 7.10 -3.00
C ILE A 65 4.18 5.62 -3.16
N ASP A 66 5.19 5.34 -3.98
CA ASP A 66 5.64 3.98 -4.29
C ASP A 66 6.90 3.57 -3.51
N ALA A 67 7.31 4.35 -2.52
CA ALA A 67 8.44 4.00 -1.67
C ALA A 67 8.16 2.65 -0.98
N ALA A 68 9.19 1.82 -0.93
CA ALA A 68 9.12 0.50 -0.32
C ALA A 68 9.99 0.44 0.95
N ASP A 69 9.58 -0.38 1.90
CA ASP A 69 10.43 -0.73 3.04
C ASP A 69 11.56 -1.69 2.58
N PHE A 70 12.40 -2.13 3.49
CA PHE A 70 13.53 -3.00 3.14
C PHE A 70 13.11 -4.41 2.70
N GLY A 71 11.86 -4.79 2.95
CA GLY A 71 11.28 -6.03 2.41
C GLY A 71 10.61 -5.85 1.04
N GLY A 72 10.60 -4.62 0.52
CA GLY A 72 9.95 -4.30 -0.75
C GLY A 72 8.45 -3.99 -0.62
N ASN A 73 7.94 -3.82 0.60
CA ASN A 73 6.51 -3.55 0.82
C ASN A 73 6.21 -2.06 0.65
N THR A 74 5.20 -1.76 -0.17
CA THR A 74 4.71 -0.39 -0.39
C THR A 74 3.50 -0.09 0.50
N ALA A 75 3.11 1.17 0.55
CA ALA A 75 1.88 1.58 1.26
C ALA A 75 0.64 0.85 0.72
N LEU A 76 0.54 0.68 -0.59
CA LEU A 76 -0.59 -0.01 -1.22
C LEU A 76 -0.65 -1.49 -0.80
N MET A 77 0.47 -2.18 -0.77
CA MET A 77 0.54 -3.57 -0.27
C MET A 77 0.08 -3.67 1.19
N GLY A 78 0.49 -2.73 2.03
CA GLY A 78 0.06 -2.66 3.42
C GLY A 78 -1.45 -2.46 3.56
N SER A 79 -2.04 -1.59 2.75
CA SER A 79 -3.49 -1.37 2.74
C SER A 79 -4.26 -2.61 2.26
N ALA A 80 -3.71 -3.34 1.29
CA ALA A 80 -4.28 -4.59 0.81
C ALA A 80 -4.22 -5.70 1.89
N PHE A 81 -3.09 -5.79 2.59
CA PHE A 81 -2.95 -6.73 3.70
C PHE A 81 -3.96 -6.45 4.82
N LYS A 82 -4.11 -5.19 5.20
CA LYS A 82 -5.01 -4.76 6.28
C LYS A 82 -6.48 -4.71 5.86
N GLY A 83 -6.77 -4.58 4.58
CA GLY A 83 -8.12 -4.37 4.08
C GLY A 83 -8.63 -2.94 4.27
N TYR A 84 -7.75 -1.95 4.32
CA TYR A 84 -8.12 -0.55 4.48
C TYR A 84 -8.53 0.05 3.14
N ILE A 85 -9.79 -0.10 2.79
CA ILE A 85 -10.33 0.33 1.49
C ILE A 85 -10.16 1.83 1.24
N GLY A 86 -10.40 2.66 2.24
CA GLY A 86 -10.24 4.11 2.11
C GLY A 86 -8.81 4.53 1.84
N ILE A 87 -7.83 3.87 2.45
CA ILE A 87 -6.40 4.08 2.18
C ILE A 87 -6.05 3.63 0.76
N ALA A 88 -6.52 2.45 0.35
CA ALA A 88 -6.29 1.95 -1.01
C ALA A 88 -6.85 2.91 -2.06
N GLU A 89 -8.07 3.40 -1.86
CA GLU A 89 -8.69 4.40 -2.75
C GLU A 89 -7.85 5.67 -2.85
N LEU A 90 -7.37 6.17 -1.71
CA LEU A 90 -6.53 7.36 -1.65
C LEU A 90 -5.23 7.18 -2.45
N LEU A 91 -4.54 6.05 -2.24
CA LEU A 91 -3.28 5.75 -2.92
C LEU A 91 -3.49 5.60 -4.43
N ILE A 92 -4.53 4.89 -4.85
CA ILE A 92 -4.84 4.69 -6.27
C ILE A 92 -5.20 6.02 -6.94
N LYS A 93 -6.01 6.83 -6.28
CA LYS A 93 -6.38 8.17 -6.77
C LYS A 93 -5.15 9.05 -7.03
N HIS A 94 -4.11 8.90 -6.22
CA HIS A 94 -2.88 9.68 -6.35
C HIS A 94 -1.79 8.99 -7.18
N GLY A 95 -2.14 7.95 -7.92
CA GLY A 95 -1.26 7.34 -8.92
C GLY A 95 -0.30 6.28 -8.42
N ALA A 96 -0.60 5.60 -7.30
CA ALA A 96 0.21 4.48 -6.85
C ALA A 96 0.33 3.41 -7.93
N ASP A 97 1.53 2.86 -8.12
CA ASP A 97 1.75 1.74 -9.03
C ASP A 97 1.12 0.47 -8.44
N LEU A 98 0.15 -0.09 -9.15
CA LEU A 98 -0.65 -1.22 -8.69
C LEU A 98 0.11 -2.54 -8.70
N ASP A 99 1.15 -2.65 -9.54
CA ASP A 99 1.78 -3.92 -9.90
C ASP A 99 3.19 -4.10 -9.35
N LEU A 100 3.61 -3.23 -8.42
CA LEU A 100 4.90 -3.38 -7.75
C LEU A 100 4.94 -4.69 -6.97
N LYS A 101 6.13 -5.29 -6.91
CA LYS A 101 6.37 -6.56 -6.25
C LYS A 101 7.27 -6.38 -5.03
N HIS A 102 6.89 -7.01 -3.91
CA HIS A 102 7.79 -7.10 -2.76
C HIS A 102 8.85 -8.18 -2.96
N GLY A 103 9.71 -8.39 -1.96
CA GLY A 103 10.86 -9.30 -2.06
C GLY A 103 10.57 -10.71 -2.55
N ASN A 104 9.40 -11.27 -2.25
CA ASN A 104 8.97 -12.60 -2.70
C ASN A 104 8.20 -12.56 -4.03
N GLY A 105 8.11 -11.40 -4.65
CA GLY A 105 7.42 -11.22 -5.93
C GLY A 105 5.91 -10.98 -5.83
N GLY A 106 5.37 -10.88 -4.63
CA GLY A 106 3.94 -10.64 -4.42
C GLY A 106 3.52 -9.21 -4.70
N THR A 107 2.30 -9.05 -5.24
CA THR A 107 1.67 -7.76 -5.51
C THR A 107 0.59 -7.44 -4.49
N ALA A 108 0.10 -6.21 -4.48
CA ALA A 108 -1.03 -5.82 -3.63
C ALA A 108 -2.27 -6.69 -3.89
N LEU A 109 -2.53 -7.03 -5.16
CA LEU A 109 -3.65 -7.91 -5.53
C LEU A 109 -3.54 -9.30 -4.88
N MET A 110 -2.34 -9.87 -4.87
CA MET A 110 -2.07 -11.16 -4.22
C MET A 110 -2.32 -11.09 -2.72
N PHE A 111 -1.91 -10.01 -2.05
CA PHE A 111 -2.18 -9.81 -0.63
C PHE A 111 -3.69 -9.74 -0.35
N ALA A 112 -4.42 -8.97 -1.15
CA ALA A 112 -5.88 -8.87 -0.99
C ALA A 112 -6.56 -10.24 -1.16
N ALA A 113 -6.13 -11.02 -2.15
CA ALA A 113 -6.66 -12.36 -2.39
C ALA A 113 -6.35 -13.32 -1.23
N MET A 114 -5.11 -13.29 -0.74
CA MET A 114 -4.63 -14.15 0.33
C MET A 114 -5.33 -13.89 1.66
N PHE A 115 -5.62 -12.64 1.97
CA PHE A 115 -6.18 -12.25 3.26
C PHE A 115 -7.68 -11.97 3.21
N GLY A 116 -8.35 -12.31 2.10
CA GLY A 116 -9.80 -12.17 1.99
C GLY A 116 -10.30 -10.71 1.96
N ARG A 117 -9.44 -9.78 1.53
CA ARG A 117 -9.79 -8.36 1.44
C ARG A 117 -10.46 -8.09 0.09
N ASN A 118 -11.68 -8.60 -0.07
CA ASN A 118 -12.32 -8.68 -1.38
C ASN A 118 -12.82 -7.33 -1.92
N ASP A 119 -13.11 -6.37 -1.06
CA ASP A 119 -13.39 -5.00 -1.46
C ASP A 119 -12.15 -4.32 -2.05
N VAL A 120 -10.99 -4.48 -1.43
CA VAL A 120 -9.70 -3.99 -1.96
C VAL A 120 -9.34 -4.74 -3.24
N LEU A 121 -9.53 -6.06 -3.27
CA LEU A 121 -9.29 -6.88 -4.47
C LEU A 121 -10.10 -6.36 -5.65
N GLN A 122 -11.38 -6.12 -5.46
CA GLN A 122 -12.27 -5.60 -6.51
C GLN A 122 -11.84 -4.21 -6.96
N LEU A 123 -11.48 -3.35 -6.02
CA LEU A 123 -10.98 -2.01 -6.33
C LEU A 123 -9.71 -2.06 -7.18
N LEU A 124 -8.75 -2.92 -6.81
CA LEU A 124 -7.51 -3.09 -7.57
C LEU A 124 -7.78 -3.58 -8.99
N LEU A 125 -8.65 -4.57 -9.16
CA LEU A 125 -9.04 -5.08 -10.48
C LEU A 125 -9.71 -3.99 -11.32
N ALA A 126 -10.65 -3.25 -10.74
CA ALA A 126 -11.33 -2.15 -11.41
C ALA A 126 -10.39 -1.01 -11.79
N SER A 127 -9.29 -0.85 -11.07
CA SER A 127 -8.29 0.18 -11.31
C SER A 127 -7.19 -0.23 -12.28
N GLY A 128 -7.20 -1.48 -12.76
CA GLY A 128 -6.28 -1.97 -13.79
C GLY A 128 -5.11 -2.81 -13.27
N ALA A 129 -5.15 -3.32 -12.04
CA ALA A 129 -4.11 -4.22 -11.54
C ALA A 129 -4.03 -5.48 -12.43
N ASP A 130 -2.81 -5.93 -12.70
CA ASP A 130 -2.55 -7.09 -13.55
C ASP A 130 -2.71 -8.39 -12.77
N ALA A 131 -3.82 -9.10 -13.02
CA ALA A 131 -4.12 -10.38 -12.38
C ALA A 131 -3.28 -11.54 -12.90
N ASN A 132 -2.54 -11.35 -13.99
CA ASN A 132 -1.70 -12.39 -14.59
C ASN A 132 -0.26 -12.40 -14.05
N LEU A 133 0.11 -11.49 -13.18
CA LEU A 133 1.44 -11.47 -12.56
C LEU A 133 1.60 -12.66 -11.63
N MET A 134 2.82 -13.19 -11.59
CA MET A 134 3.21 -14.29 -10.72
C MET A 134 4.23 -13.83 -9.69
N ASP A 135 4.18 -14.43 -8.51
CA ASP A 135 5.23 -14.27 -7.51
C ASP A 135 6.46 -15.13 -7.88
N ASN A 136 7.46 -15.17 -7.00
CA ASN A 136 8.69 -15.94 -7.23
C ASN A 136 8.49 -17.46 -7.25
N ARG A 137 7.33 -17.94 -6.85
CA ARG A 137 6.94 -19.36 -6.89
C ARG A 137 6.03 -19.69 -8.07
N GLY A 138 5.75 -18.70 -8.94
CA GLY A 138 4.85 -18.87 -10.08
C GLY A 138 3.38 -18.85 -9.71
N GLN A 139 3.02 -18.29 -8.55
CA GLN A 139 1.64 -18.24 -8.11
C GLN A 139 1.00 -16.89 -8.47
N HIS A 140 -0.25 -16.95 -8.95
CA HIS A 140 -1.08 -15.79 -9.27
C HIS A 140 -1.99 -15.43 -8.09
N ALA A 141 -2.63 -14.27 -8.15
CA ALA A 141 -3.64 -13.90 -7.15
C ALA A 141 -4.74 -14.96 -7.01
N LEU A 142 -5.17 -15.57 -8.13
CA LEU A 142 -6.19 -16.64 -8.13
C LEU A 142 -5.73 -17.85 -7.31
N ASP A 143 -4.45 -18.23 -7.40
CA ASP A 143 -3.89 -19.34 -6.61
C ASP A 143 -3.96 -19.04 -5.12
N PHE A 144 -3.65 -17.81 -4.71
CA PHE A 144 -3.72 -17.40 -3.31
C PHE A 144 -5.15 -17.43 -2.78
N ALA A 145 -6.12 -16.95 -3.57
CA ALA A 145 -7.53 -17.00 -3.20
C ALA A 145 -8.00 -18.46 -3.03
N ALA A 146 -7.60 -19.33 -3.95
CA ALA A 146 -7.94 -20.76 -3.89
C ALA A 146 -7.32 -21.45 -2.68
N MET A 147 -6.05 -21.20 -2.39
CA MET A 147 -5.34 -21.79 -1.25
C MET A 147 -5.98 -21.41 0.09
N GLN A 148 -6.54 -20.21 0.19
CA GLN A 148 -7.17 -19.71 1.41
C GLN A 148 -8.67 -20.00 1.48
N GLY A 149 -9.24 -20.63 0.48
CA GLY A 149 -10.68 -20.86 0.42
C GLY A 149 -11.48 -19.57 0.28
N ASN A 150 -10.90 -18.54 -0.30
CA ASN A 150 -11.56 -17.26 -0.52
C ASN A 150 -12.47 -17.34 -1.76
N GLU A 151 -13.65 -17.91 -1.58
CA GLU A 151 -14.61 -18.16 -2.67
C GLU A 151 -15.00 -16.88 -3.41
N LYS A 152 -15.26 -15.80 -2.69
CA LYS A 152 -15.60 -14.51 -3.29
C LYS A 152 -14.44 -13.95 -4.11
N GLY A 153 -13.23 -14.08 -3.60
CA GLY A 153 -12.01 -13.67 -4.33
C GLY A 153 -11.81 -14.47 -5.60
N ILE A 154 -12.02 -15.79 -5.55
CA ILE A 154 -11.98 -16.67 -6.73
C ILE A 154 -12.98 -16.19 -7.78
N GLU A 155 -14.22 -15.96 -7.37
CA GLU A 155 -15.31 -15.51 -8.25
C GLU A 155 -14.95 -14.19 -8.95
N LEU A 156 -14.45 -13.21 -8.19
CA LEU A 156 -14.06 -11.90 -8.72
C LEU A 156 -12.91 -12.01 -9.72
N LEU A 157 -11.89 -12.80 -9.39
CA LEU A 157 -10.71 -12.99 -10.23
C LEU A 157 -11.04 -13.76 -11.51
N GLU A 158 -11.83 -14.83 -11.42
CA GLU A 158 -12.27 -15.59 -12.60
C GLU A 158 -13.10 -14.74 -13.53
N ALA A 159 -14.05 -13.94 -13.00
CA ALA A 159 -14.86 -13.04 -13.79
C ALA A 159 -14.01 -11.98 -14.49
N HIS A 160 -13.01 -11.42 -13.81
CA HIS A 160 -12.09 -10.45 -14.39
C HIS A 160 -11.25 -11.06 -15.52
N LEU A 161 -10.66 -12.23 -15.26
CA LEU A 161 -9.82 -12.94 -16.25
C LEU A 161 -10.62 -13.34 -17.48
N ALA A 162 -11.88 -13.75 -17.32
CA ALA A 162 -12.78 -14.06 -18.44
C ALA A 162 -13.04 -12.85 -19.33
N LYS A 163 -13.18 -11.66 -18.74
CA LYS A 163 -13.40 -10.41 -19.49
C LYS A 163 -12.20 -10.01 -20.34
N ILE A 164 -10.98 -10.15 -19.79
CA ILE A 164 -9.76 -9.75 -20.51
C ILE A 164 -9.31 -10.79 -21.54
N SER A 165 -9.80 -12.03 -21.46
CA SER A 165 -9.49 -13.11 -22.41
C SER A 165 -10.45 -13.18 -23.59
N GLY A 166 -11.55 -12.43 -23.49
CA GLY A 166 -12.63 -12.46 -24.47
C GLY A 166 -12.47 -11.54 -25.67
#